data_3e175e8d0e31422e319bad91f8cc6916
#
_entry.id   3e175e8d0e31422e319bad91f8cc6916
#
_cell.length_a   1.000
_cell.length_b   1.000
_cell.length_c   1.000
_cell.angle_alpha   90.00
_cell.angle_beta   90.00
_cell.angle_gamma   90.00
#
_symmetry.space_group_name_H-M   'P 1'
#
loop_
_entity.id
_entity.type
_entity.pdbx_description
1 polymer ?
#
loop_
_entity_poly.entity_id
_entity_poly.type
_entity_poly.pdbx_seq_one_letter_code
_entity_poly.pdbx_strand_id
1 'polypeptide(L)'
;LEKLKEEIKISNYYVYRFIDQNNNIVYVGRTTNLAKRFMNHAHLTDNVKKIEYIECPTGGDMAWKEIYYINLFANEHTRNDSELYSDGVTDLYLDDKWKTYTKNINTYKLDIDRIIKNQDLITNNQLVSKIHLIHIIENEKLNSIGKDKYTLSRKWFYDKDNQKEIIQLGKHITNYFHNICKAKSLECLWTTYDEVVPLIKGKGFRKGFISLNEKASYNAIYLAFVCNLFYSSGEDSPIDEDGFALSEMLQFIWRSAIREGKDIWVYIPSIRMRNLLKQWIRNNSTSNRE
;
A
#
# COMPACT_ATOMS: atom_id res chain seq x y z
N LEU A 1 30.13 32.25 9.40
CA LEU A 1 29.37 31.50 8.37
C LEU A 1 29.66 29.99 8.33
N GLU A 2 30.67 29.50 9.05
CA GLU A 2 30.97 28.06 9.18
C GLU A 2 30.21 27.35 10.32
N LYS A 3 29.55 28.07 11.21
CA LYS A 3 28.77 27.50 12.36
C LYS A 3 27.31 27.24 12.04
N LEU A 4 26.85 27.36 10.80
CA LEU A 4 25.44 27.17 10.39
C LEU A 4 25.22 25.97 9.47
N LYS A 5 26.18 25.04 9.41
CA LYS A 5 26.08 23.77 8.66
C LYS A 5 26.18 22.53 9.55
N GLU A 6 25.74 22.56 10.76
CA GLU A 6 25.19 21.35 11.38
C GLU A 6 23.82 21.11 10.75
N GLU A 7 23.82 20.58 9.55
CA GLU A 7 22.66 19.91 8.99
C GLU A 7 22.19 18.92 10.04
N ILE A 8 21.00 19.15 10.58
CA ILE A 8 20.29 18.15 11.39
C ILE A 8 20.15 16.93 10.49
N LYS A 9 21.10 16.01 10.60
CA LYS A 9 21.08 14.72 9.89
C LYS A 9 19.93 13.96 10.50
N ILE A 10 18.74 14.08 9.90
CA ILE A 10 17.58 13.29 10.32
C ILE A 10 17.99 11.83 10.15
N SER A 11 18.24 11.16 11.27
CA SER A 11 18.53 9.73 11.27
C SER A 11 17.30 9.01 10.71
N ASN A 12 17.51 8.15 9.71
CA ASN A 12 16.47 7.27 9.18
C ASN A 12 16.60 5.85 9.74
N TYR A 13 17.34 5.67 10.84
CA TYR A 13 17.60 4.37 11.43
C TYR A 13 17.12 4.38 12.87
N TYR A 14 16.24 3.45 13.21
CA TYR A 14 15.59 3.39 14.52
C TYR A 14 15.59 1.97 15.07
N VAL A 15 15.87 1.84 16.37
CA VAL A 15 15.51 0.68 17.17
C VAL A 15 14.32 1.07 18.03
N TYR A 16 13.32 0.22 18.15
CA TYR A 16 12.11 0.48 18.91
C TYR A 16 11.75 -0.70 19.81
N ARG A 17 10.99 -0.43 20.86
CA ARG A 17 10.48 -1.45 21.77
C ARG A 17 9.01 -1.23 22.08
N PHE A 18 8.29 -2.34 22.28
CA PHE A 18 6.91 -2.35 22.72
C PHE A 18 6.84 -2.65 24.21
N ILE A 19 6.03 -1.92 24.92
CA ILE A 19 5.83 -2.01 26.35
C ILE A 19 4.35 -2.30 26.59
N ASP A 20 4.04 -3.36 27.37
CA ASP A 20 2.69 -3.79 27.68
C ASP A 20 2.04 -2.96 28.81
N GLN A 21 0.81 -3.33 29.17
CA GLN A 21 0.05 -2.68 30.25
C GLN A 21 0.74 -2.84 31.63
N ASN A 22 1.55 -3.86 31.82
CA ASN A 22 2.29 -4.16 33.06
C ASN A 22 3.70 -3.55 33.08
N ASN A 23 4.04 -2.75 32.05
CA ASN A 23 5.35 -2.16 31.81
C ASN A 23 6.48 -3.18 31.46
N ASN A 24 6.15 -4.39 31.01
CA ASN A 24 7.13 -5.32 30.48
C ASN A 24 7.47 -4.94 29.04
N ILE A 25 8.74 -5.10 28.67
CA ILE A 25 9.18 -5.00 27.28
C ILE A 25 8.84 -6.33 26.60
N VAL A 26 7.91 -6.30 25.64
CA VAL A 26 7.38 -7.51 24.99
C VAL A 26 7.92 -7.72 23.58
N TYR A 27 8.58 -6.72 23.01
CA TYR A 27 9.16 -6.81 21.68
C TYR A 27 10.21 -5.71 21.46
N VAL A 28 11.29 -6.05 20.75
CA VAL A 28 12.29 -5.12 20.22
C VAL A 28 12.42 -5.33 18.73
N GLY A 29 12.58 -4.27 17.95
CA GLY A 29 12.75 -4.35 16.51
C GLY A 29 13.44 -3.12 15.96
N ARG A 30 13.81 -3.19 14.68
CA ARG A 30 14.44 -2.09 13.95
C ARG A 30 13.64 -1.65 12.73
N THR A 31 13.83 -0.41 12.32
CA THR A 31 13.19 0.11 11.11
C THR A 31 13.88 1.37 10.59
N THR A 32 13.77 1.61 9.32
CA THR A 32 14.13 2.88 8.69
C THR A 32 12.93 3.86 8.61
N ASN A 33 11.73 3.40 8.99
CA ASN A 33 10.52 4.22 8.99
C ASN A 33 9.56 3.70 10.06
N LEU A 34 9.54 4.38 11.21
CA LEU A 34 8.67 4.03 12.34
C LEU A 34 7.20 3.96 11.94
N ALA A 35 6.74 4.94 11.17
CA ALA A 35 5.36 5.03 10.76
C ALA A 35 4.92 3.81 9.94
N LYS A 36 5.67 3.50 8.88
CA LYS A 36 5.39 2.35 8.00
C LYS A 36 5.52 1.02 8.75
N ARG A 37 6.48 0.93 9.69
CA ARG A 37 6.72 -0.30 10.45
C ARG A 37 5.54 -0.64 11.35
N PHE A 38 5.00 0.34 12.07
CA PHE A 38 3.89 0.12 12.99
C PHE A 38 2.57 -0.19 12.26
N MET A 39 2.40 0.33 11.04
CA MET A 39 1.29 -0.09 10.17
C MET A 39 1.35 -1.58 9.82
N ASN A 40 2.54 -2.07 9.48
CA ASN A 40 2.73 -3.46 9.05
C ASN A 40 2.73 -4.46 10.22
N HIS A 41 2.89 -4.00 11.45
CA HIS A 41 2.95 -4.80 12.67
C HIS A 41 1.74 -4.57 13.59
N ALA A 42 0.59 -4.20 13.04
CA ALA A 42 -0.63 -4.00 13.84
C ALA A 42 -0.96 -5.23 14.71
N HIS A 43 -0.70 -6.44 14.20
CA HIS A 43 -0.89 -7.70 14.96
C HIS A 43 0.06 -7.86 16.17
N LEU A 44 1.18 -7.15 16.21
CA LEU A 44 2.11 -7.18 17.36
C LEU A 44 1.78 -6.10 18.40
N THR A 45 0.86 -5.19 18.10
CA THR A 45 0.50 -4.07 18.98
C THR A 45 -0.64 -4.39 19.94
N ASP A 46 -1.21 -5.61 19.88
CA ASP A 46 -2.21 -6.05 20.84
C ASP A 46 -1.61 -6.02 22.26
N ASN A 47 -2.32 -5.35 23.18
CA ASN A 47 -1.90 -5.11 24.57
C ASN A 47 -0.66 -4.20 24.74
N VAL A 48 -0.22 -3.49 23.70
CA VAL A 48 0.86 -2.50 23.82
C VAL A 48 0.31 -1.20 24.38
N LYS A 49 0.90 -0.79 25.52
CA LYS A 49 0.60 0.49 26.19
C LYS A 49 1.43 1.64 25.64
N LYS A 50 2.70 1.35 25.30
CA LYS A 50 3.67 2.37 24.94
C LYS A 50 4.68 1.83 23.92
N ILE A 51 5.05 2.67 22.99
CA ILE A 51 6.16 2.43 22.07
C ILE A 51 7.27 3.43 22.36
N GLU A 52 8.48 2.94 22.49
CA GLU A 52 9.66 3.78 22.60
C GLU A 52 10.64 3.48 21.49
N TYR A 53 11.47 4.46 21.13
CA TYR A 53 12.47 4.31 20.09
C TYR A 53 13.74 5.11 20.42
N ILE A 54 14.85 4.70 19.83
CA ILE A 54 16.11 5.43 19.78
C ILE A 54 16.51 5.63 18.31
N GLU A 55 17.23 6.71 18.05
CA GLU A 55 17.81 7.01 16.74
C GLU A 55 19.21 6.43 16.67
N CYS A 56 19.55 5.82 15.54
CA CYS A 56 20.87 5.25 15.30
C CYS A 56 21.59 6.04 14.20
N PRO A 57 22.89 6.30 14.32
CA PRO A 57 23.66 7.06 13.32
C PRO A 57 23.76 6.34 11.98
N THR A 58 23.84 5.02 12.00
CA THR A 58 24.01 4.16 10.81
C THR A 58 23.12 2.93 10.86
N GLY A 59 22.96 2.26 9.71
CA GLY A 59 22.26 0.98 9.62
C GLY A 59 23.00 -0.15 10.38
N GLY A 60 24.33 -0.09 10.49
CA GLY A 60 25.14 -1.01 11.27
C GLY A 60 24.88 -0.88 12.77
N ASP A 61 24.86 0.38 13.28
CA ASP A 61 24.52 0.65 14.68
C ASP A 61 23.11 0.20 15.01
N MET A 62 22.16 0.42 14.10
CA MET A 62 20.79 -0.03 14.24
C MET A 62 20.71 -1.56 14.36
N ALA A 63 21.41 -2.29 13.49
CA ALA A 63 21.40 -3.75 13.49
C ALA A 63 22.04 -4.31 14.78
N TRP A 64 23.17 -3.76 15.20
CA TRP A 64 23.85 -4.16 16.42
C TRP A 64 23.02 -3.87 17.67
N LYS A 65 22.46 -2.69 17.78
CA LYS A 65 21.59 -2.29 18.91
C LYS A 65 20.32 -3.12 18.99
N GLU A 66 19.72 -3.49 17.86
CA GLU A 66 18.56 -4.40 17.89
C GLU A 66 18.90 -5.72 18.58
N ILE A 67 19.97 -6.42 18.12
CA ILE A 67 20.40 -7.70 18.70
C ILE A 67 20.74 -7.52 20.19
N TYR A 68 21.46 -6.47 20.51
CA TYR A 68 21.83 -6.16 21.91
C TYR A 68 20.58 -6.00 22.78
N TYR A 69 19.61 -5.18 22.35
CA TYR A 69 18.42 -4.91 23.15
C TYR A 69 17.42 -6.05 23.18
N ILE A 70 17.34 -6.90 22.13
CA ILE A 70 16.57 -8.15 22.19
C ILE A 70 17.07 -9.00 23.36
N ASN A 71 18.39 -9.16 23.50
CA ASN A 71 18.98 -10.01 24.54
C ASN A 71 18.97 -9.34 25.92
N LEU A 72 19.21 -8.03 25.99
CA LEU A 72 19.17 -7.30 27.26
C LEU A 72 17.77 -7.31 27.90
N PHE A 73 16.72 -7.23 27.08
CA PHE A 73 15.34 -7.18 27.54
C PHE A 73 14.61 -8.53 27.45
N ALA A 74 15.33 -9.61 27.11
CA ALA A 74 14.74 -10.94 27.06
C ALA A 74 14.11 -11.33 28.41
N ASN A 75 12.85 -11.73 28.38
CA ASN A 75 12.09 -12.17 29.54
C ASN A 75 10.97 -13.11 29.07
N GLU A 76 10.20 -13.70 30.00
CA GLU A 76 9.11 -14.63 29.72
C GLU A 76 7.97 -14.03 28.88
N HIS A 77 7.86 -12.70 28.78
CA HIS A 77 6.86 -12.00 27.99
C HIS A 77 7.36 -11.55 26.61
N THR A 78 8.65 -11.79 26.32
CA THR A 78 9.27 -11.34 25.07
C THR A 78 8.79 -12.18 23.90
N ARG A 79 8.35 -11.51 22.83
CA ARG A 79 7.82 -12.13 21.59
C ARG A 79 8.89 -12.25 20.49
N ASN A 80 10.14 -11.97 20.79
CA ASN A 80 11.26 -12.17 19.86
C ASN A 80 11.67 -13.63 19.89
N ASP A 81 11.44 -14.35 18.79
CA ASP A 81 11.74 -15.79 18.67
C ASP A 81 13.14 -16.05 18.10
N SER A 82 13.78 -15.04 17.56
CA SER A 82 15.10 -15.12 16.92
C SER A 82 16.10 -14.18 17.58
N GLU A 83 17.39 -14.48 17.35
CA GLU A 83 18.50 -13.65 17.82
C GLU A 83 18.70 -13.63 19.36
N LEU A 84 18.11 -14.61 20.06
CA LEU A 84 18.34 -14.82 21.48
C LEU A 84 19.58 -15.67 21.71
N TYR A 85 20.45 -15.21 22.57
CA TYR A 85 21.65 -15.94 23.02
C TYR A 85 21.45 -16.50 24.42
N SER A 86 21.69 -17.81 24.60
CA SER A 86 21.41 -18.52 25.84
C SER A 86 22.23 -18.03 27.03
N ASP A 87 23.38 -17.44 26.77
CA ASP A 87 24.33 -16.88 27.76
C ASP A 87 24.13 -15.35 27.95
N GLY A 88 23.14 -14.77 27.27
CA GLY A 88 22.80 -13.35 27.37
C GLY A 88 23.80 -12.42 26.70
N VAL A 89 23.80 -11.16 27.09
CA VAL A 89 24.76 -10.14 26.64
C VAL A 89 25.45 -9.52 27.86
N THR A 90 26.70 -9.16 27.69
CA THR A 90 27.41 -8.34 28.70
C THR A 90 26.71 -6.98 28.81
N ASP A 91 26.66 -6.51 30.06
CA ASP A 91 26.09 -5.21 30.37
C ASP A 91 26.94 -4.09 29.74
N LEU A 92 26.60 -3.68 28.54
CA LEU A 92 27.25 -2.58 27.86
C LEU A 92 26.46 -1.31 28.23
N TYR A 93 27.15 -0.43 28.96
CA TYR A 93 26.56 0.88 29.25
C TYR A 93 26.43 1.67 27.96
N LEU A 94 25.18 1.81 27.48
CA LEU A 94 24.83 2.65 26.35
C LEU A 94 24.08 3.87 26.87
N ASP A 95 24.59 5.05 26.58
CA ASP A 95 23.95 6.34 26.91
C ASP A 95 22.73 6.61 25.99
N ASP A 96 21.98 5.59 25.64
CA ASP A 96 20.84 5.70 24.76
C ASP A 96 19.63 6.27 25.50
N LYS A 97 19.15 7.39 25.01
CA LYS A 97 17.92 8.04 25.51
C LYS A 97 16.72 7.55 24.72
N TRP A 98 15.92 6.68 25.33
CA TRP A 98 14.66 6.22 24.74
C TRP A 98 13.65 7.34 24.69
N LYS A 99 13.16 7.62 23.48
CA LYS A 99 12.08 8.61 23.23
C LYS A 99 10.75 7.88 23.15
N THR A 100 9.72 8.42 23.82
CA THR A 100 8.37 7.88 23.66
C THR A 100 7.85 8.23 22.27
N TYR A 101 7.35 7.24 21.56
CA TYR A 101 6.60 7.47 20.36
C TYR A 101 5.22 8.01 20.72
N THR A 102 5.05 9.33 20.61
CA THR A 102 3.86 10.04 21.10
C THR A 102 2.65 9.96 20.17
N LYS A 103 2.84 9.43 18.95
CA LYS A 103 1.68 9.12 18.12
C LYS A 103 1.01 7.87 18.68
N ASN A 104 -0.10 8.07 19.38
CA ASN A 104 -0.93 7.01 19.92
C ASN A 104 -1.29 6.02 18.79
N ILE A 105 -1.14 4.72 19.01
CA ILE A 105 -1.47 3.68 18.01
C ILE A 105 -2.93 3.84 17.54
N ASN A 106 -3.83 4.22 18.46
CA ASN A 106 -5.21 4.51 18.11
C ASN A 106 -5.38 5.86 17.38
N THR A 107 -4.56 6.86 17.68
CA THR A 107 -4.49 8.13 16.92
C THR A 107 -3.83 7.92 15.57
N TYR A 108 -2.93 6.94 15.46
CA TYR A 108 -2.28 6.61 14.20
C TYR A 108 -3.24 5.90 13.24
N LYS A 109 -4.07 4.97 13.74
CA LYS A 109 -5.23 4.48 12.97
C LYS A 109 -6.15 5.64 12.57
N LEU A 110 -6.49 6.52 13.48
CA LEU A 110 -7.31 7.72 13.23
C LEU A 110 -6.63 8.74 12.31
N ASP A 111 -5.33 8.98 12.42
CA ASP A 111 -4.59 9.92 11.56
C ASP A 111 -4.35 9.34 10.16
N ILE A 112 -4.14 8.03 10.03
CA ILE A 112 -4.08 7.37 8.72
C ILE A 112 -5.46 7.34 8.08
N ASP A 113 -6.48 6.95 8.82
CA ASP A 113 -7.87 7.02 8.34
C ASP A 113 -8.26 8.45 7.98
N ARG A 114 -7.76 9.44 8.73
CA ARG A 114 -7.99 10.87 8.45
C ARG A 114 -7.13 11.37 7.28
N ILE A 115 -5.90 10.92 7.11
CA ILE A 115 -5.04 11.24 5.97
C ILE A 115 -5.56 10.55 4.71
N ILE A 116 -5.94 9.28 4.81
CA ILE A 116 -6.59 8.54 3.73
C ILE A 116 -7.91 9.21 3.39
N LYS A 117 -8.80 9.45 4.38
CA LYS A 117 -10.07 10.16 4.17
C LYS A 117 -9.89 11.58 3.63
N ASN A 118 -8.87 12.33 4.04
CA ASN A 118 -8.64 13.68 3.51
C ASN A 118 -8.06 13.64 2.09
N GLN A 119 -7.15 12.72 1.78
CA GLN A 119 -6.69 12.51 0.40
C GLN A 119 -7.81 11.96 -0.47
N ASP A 120 -8.61 11.05 0.05
CA ASP A 120 -9.78 10.50 -0.60
C ASP A 120 -10.85 11.56 -0.83
N LEU A 121 -11.12 12.43 0.15
CA LEU A 121 -12.08 13.54 0.01
C LEU A 121 -11.65 14.54 -1.07
N ILE A 122 -10.37 14.90 -1.15
CA ILE A 122 -9.87 15.82 -2.19
C ILE A 122 -9.95 15.16 -3.56
N THR A 123 -9.50 13.92 -3.69
CA THR A 123 -9.56 13.16 -4.94
C THR A 123 -11.00 12.85 -5.33
N ASN A 124 -11.84 12.45 -4.37
CA ASN A 124 -13.25 12.19 -4.59
C ASN A 124 -13.99 13.43 -5.09
N ASN A 125 -13.86 14.57 -4.42
CA ASN A 125 -14.55 15.80 -4.81
C ASN A 125 -14.14 16.28 -6.21
N GLN A 126 -12.87 16.12 -6.58
CA GLN A 126 -12.38 16.47 -7.90
C GLN A 126 -12.82 15.48 -8.98
N LEU A 127 -12.86 14.18 -8.67
CA LEU A 127 -13.35 13.14 -9.59
C LEU A 127 -14.87 13.17 -9.76
N VAL A 128 -15.63 13.49 -8.71
CA VAL A 128 -17.10 13.56 -8.78
C VAL A 128 -17.57 14.48 -9.90
N SER A 129 -16.93 15.64 -10.07
CA SER A 129 -17.26 16.57 -11.16
C SER A 129 -16.95 16.02 -12.56
N LYS A 130 -16.15 14.96 -12.65
CA LYS A 130 -15.63 14.38 -13.91
C LYS A 130 -16.11 12.93 -14.15
N ILE A 131 -17.07 12.44 -13.38
CA ILE A 131 -17.61 11.08 -13.50
C ILE A 131 -18.08 10.77 -14.92
N HIS A 132 -18.69 11.75 -15.60
CA HIS A 132 -19.19 11.62 -16.97
C HIS A 132 -18.09 11.34 -18.01
N LEU A 133 -16.82 11.56 -17.67
CA LEU A 133 -15.64 11.29 -18.51
C LEU A 133 -15.09 9.87 -18.33
N ILE A 134 -15.63 9.08 -17.39
CA ILE A 134 -15.13 7.72 -17.09
C ILE A 134 -15.96 6.70 -17.87
N HIS A 135 -15.33 6.04 -18.84
CA HIS A 135 -15.93 4.99 -19.65
C HIS A 135 -15.38 3.62 -19.23
N ILE A 136 -16.21 2.83 -18.54
CA ILE A 136 -15.85 1.47 -18.13
C ILE A 136 -16.03 0.52 -19.30
N ILE A 137 -15.00 -0.30 -19.58
CA ILE A 137 -15.04 -1.29 -20.65
C ILE A 137 -15.85 -2.52 -20.21
N GLU A 138 -17.01 -2.69 -20.82
CA GLU A 138 -17.91 -3.84 -20.66
C GLU A 138 -17.78 -4.75 -21.87
N ASN A 139 -16.87 -5.70 -21.83
CA ASN A 139 -16.63 -6.65 -22.90
C ASN A 139 -16.50 -8.06 -22.32
N GLU A 140 -17.43 -8.95 -22.66
CA GLU A 140 -17.52 -10.30 -22.11
C GLU A 140 -16.26 -11.12 -22.32
N LYS A 141 -15.60 -11.00 -23.50
CA LYS A 141 -14.36 -11.73 -23.80
C LYS A 141 -13.19 -11.22 -22.99
N LEU A 142 -13.03 -9.90 -22.89
CA LEU A 142 -11.98 -9.29 -22.07
C LEU A 142 -12.19 -9.55 -20.57
N ASN A 143 -13.44 -9.53 -20.14
CA ASN A 143 -13.82 -9.72 -18.74
C ASN A 143 -14.08 -11.20 -18.39
N SER A 144 -13.69 -12.14 -19.25
CA SER A 144 -13.85 -13.59 -18.98
C SER A 144 -12.98 -14.08 -17.81
N ILE A 145 -11.85 -13.41 -17.56
CA ILE A 145 -11.02 -13.58 -16.37
C ILE A 145 -11.47 -12.55 -15.32
N GLY A 146 -11.51 -12.94 -14.06
CA GLY A 146 -11.92 -12.01 -12.99
C GLY A 146 -13.37 -12.08 -12.58
N LYS A 147 -14.06 -13.18 -12.90
CA LYS A 147 -15.46 -13.43 -12.54
C LYS A 147 -15.65 -13.77 -11.07
N ASP A 148 -14.67 -14.42 -10.45
CA ASP A 148 -14.74 -14.82 -9.06
C ASP A 148 -14.22 -13.72 -8.13
N LYS A 149 -14.70 -13.75 -6.88
CA LYS A 149 -14.38 -12.76 -5.85
C LYS A 149 -12.88 -12.57 -5.66
N TYR A 150 -12.07 -13.62 -5.74
CA TYR A 150 -10.65 -13.61 -5.42
C TYR A 150 -9.73 -13.60 -6.64
N THR A 151 -10.26 -13.70 -7.85
CA THR A 151 -9.47 -13.62 -9.09
C THR A 151 -8.73 -12.29 -9.15
N LEU A 152 -7.48 -12.32 -9.61
CA LEU A 152 -6.55 -11.18 -9.68
C LEU A 152 -6.11 -10.65 -8.30
N SER A 153 -6.37 -11.36 -7.21
CA SER A 153 -5.72 -11.08 -5.93
C SER A 153 -4.24 -11.48 -5.98
N ARG A 154 -3.44 -10.97 -5.05
CA ARG A 154 -2.02 -11.34 -4.95
C ARG A 154 -1.83 -12.86 -4.89
N LYS A 155 -2.61 -13.56 -4.04
CA LYS A 155 -2.58 -15.02 -3.91
C LYS A 155 -2.91 -15.72 -5.23
N TRP A 156 -3.90 -15.24 -5.98
CA TRP A 156 -4.29 -15.82 -7.26
C TRP A 156 -3.16 -15.78 -8.29
N PHE A 157 -2.37 -14.71 -8.36
CA PHE A 157 -1.24 -14.60 -9.28
C PHE A 157 -0.10 -15.57 -8.98
N TYR A 158 0.06 -16.01 -7.73
CA TYR A 158 1.10 -16.95 -7.32
C TYR A 158 0.66 -18.41 -7.40
N ASP A 159 -0.62 -18.66 -7.63
CA ASP A 159 -1.14 -20.00 -7.80
C ASP A 159 -0.69 -20.56 -9.16
N LYS A 160 -0.05 -21.74 -9.13
CA LYS A 160 0.46 -22.40 -10.32
C LYS A 160 -0.64 -22.81 -11.30
N ASP A 161 -1.82 -23.10 -10.80
CA ASP A 161 -2.95 -23.53 -11.61
C ASP A 161 -3.48 -22.39 -12.50
N ASN A 162 -3.25 -21.14 -12.12
CA ASN A 162 -3.71 -19.95 -12.84
C ASN A 162 -2.76 -19.47 -13.95
N GLN A 163 -1.66 -20.17 -14.21
CA GLN A 163 -0.65 -19.77 -15.21
C GLN A 163 -1.25 -19.52 -16.61
N LYS A 164 -2.18 -20.37 -17.04
CA LYS A 164 -2.84 -20.24 -18.35
C LYS A 164 -3.70 -18.98 -18.42
N GLU A 165 -4.41 -18.67 -17.32
CA GLU A 165 -5.25 -17.47 -17.21
C GLU A 165 -4.40 -16.20 -17.15
N ILE A 166 -3.25 -16.21 -16.47
CA ILE A 166 -2.32 -15.09 -16.44
C ILE A 166 -1.78 -14.78 -17.85
N ILE A 167 -1.42 -15.81 -18.63
CA ILE A 167 -1.00 -15.64 -20.02
C ILE A 167 -2.15 -15.05 -20.85
N GLN A 168 -3.36 -15.54 -20.66
CA GLN A 168 -4.53 -15.05 -21.37
C GLN A 168 -4.87 -13.61 -20.96
N LEU A 169 -4.71 -13.24 -19.69
CA LEU A 169 -4.86 -11.87 -19.18
C LEU A 169 -3.93 -10.91 -19.93
N GLY A 170 -2.65 -11.27 -20.10
CA GLY A 170 -1.70 -10.47 -20.89
C GLY A 170 -2.16 -10.26 -22.35
N LYS A 171 -2.79 -11.29 -22.97
CA LYS A 171 -3.39 -11.15 -24.29
C LYS A 171 -4.60 -10.23 -24.29
N HIS A 172 -5.45 -10.29 -23.24
CA HIS A 172 -6.60 -9.40 -23.10
C HIS A 172 -6.18 -7.93 -22.96
N ILE A 173 -5.15 -7.64 -22.14
CA ILE A 173 -4.61 -6.30 -22.00
C ILE A 173 -4.04 -5.80 -23.32
N THR A 174 -3.28 -6.64 -24.02
CA THR A 174 -2.77 -6.32 -25.35
C THR A 174 -3.90 -6.02 -26.34
N ASN A 175 -4.93 -6.88 -26.38
CA ASN A 175 -6.10 -6.69 -27.23
C ASN A 175 -6.86 -5.41 -26.91
N TYR A 176 -7.03 -5.12 -25.62
CA TYR A 176 -7.67 -3.87 -25.17
C TYR A 176 -6.93 -2.64 -25.72
N PHE A 177 -5.65 -2.51 -25.40
CA PHE A 177 -4.90 -1.33 -25.82
C PHE A 177 -4.70 -1.23 -27.34
N HIS A 178 -4.32 -2.32 -28.02
CA HIS A 178 -3.94 -2.27 -29.42
C HIS A 178 -5.11 -2.39 -30.40
N ASN A 179 -6.03 -3.33 -30.16
CA ASN A 179 -7.07 -3.62 -31.14
C ASN A 179 -8.36 -2.82 -30.90
N ILE A 180 -8.74 -2.66 -29.64
CA ILE A 180 -9.98 -1.95 -29.26
C ILE A 180 -9.72 -0.45 -29.21
N CYS A 181 -8.74 -0.02 -28.42
CA CYS A 181 -8.45 1.40 -28.24
C CYS A 181 -7.55 1.98 -29.32
N LYS A 182 -6.81 1.13 -30.07
CA LYS A 182 -5.76 1.56 -31.03
C LYS A 182 -4.77 2.57 -30.43
N ALA A 183 -4.47 2.37 -29.16
CA ALA A 183 -3.72 3.29 -28.33
C ALA A 183 -2.24 3.35 -28.70
N LYS A 184 -1.68 4.55 -28.67
CA LYS A 184 -0.23 4.75 -28.72
C LYS A 184 0.36 4.47 -27.34
N SER A 185 1.64 4.11 -27.28
CA SER A 185 2.30 3.72 -26.04
C SER A 185 2.21 4.74 -24.90
N LEU A 186 2.22 6.04 -25.23
CA LEU A 186 2.08 7.13 -24.25
C LEU A 186 0.65 7.38 -23.78
N GLU A 187 -0.33 6.80 -24.47
CA GLU A 187 -1.75 6.93 -24.13
C GLU A 187 -2.23 5.80 -23.23
N CYS A 188 -1.37 4.80 -22.99
CA CYS A 188 -1.64 3.64 -22.15
C CYS A 188 -1.14 3.86 -20.73
N LEU A 189 -1.97 3.57 -19.74
CA LEU A 189 -1.60 3.51 -18.33
C LEU A 189 -2.17 2.24 -17.72
N TRP A 190 -1.35 1.48 -16.99
CA TRP A 190 -1.85 0.29 -16.32
C TRP A 190 -1.14 0.04 -15.00
N THR A 191 -1.81 -0.68 -14.13
CA THR A 191 -1.30 -1.04 -12.82
C THR A 191 -1.67 -2.45 -12.41
N THR A 192 -0.84 -3.03 -11.59
CA THR A 192 -1.02 -4.28 -10.84
C THR A 192 -0.06 -4.26 -9.64
N TYR A 193 0.04 -5.36 -8.90
CA TYR A 193 1.08 -5.50 -7.88
C TYR A 193 2.47 -5.51 -8.53
N ASP A 194 3.43 -4.78 -7.97
CA ASP A 194 4.78 -4.60 -8.55
C ASP A 194 5.47 -5.95 -8.81
N GLU A 195 5.34 -6.89 -7.88
CA GLU A 195 5.91 -8.24 -7.98
C GLU A 195 5.23 -9.12 -9.03
N VAL A 196 4.04 -8.77 -9.48
CA VAL A 196 3.25 -9.50 -10.49
C VAL A 196 3.57 -9.06 -11.93
N VAL A 197 4.11 -7.86 -12.10
CA VAL A 197 4.43 -7.28 -13.41
C VAL A 197 5.22 -8.23 -14.33
N PRO A 198 6.23 -8.99 -13.83
CA PRO A 198 6.96 -9.94 -14.68
C PRO A 198 6.12 -11.10 -15.20
N LEU A 199 5.03 -11.44 -14.52
CA LEU A 199 4.14 -12.56 -14.89
C LEU A 199 3.21 -12.17 -16.03
N ILE A 200 2.81 -10.91 -16.13
CA ILE A 200 1.90 -10.42 -17.18
C ILE A 200 2.72 -10.07 -18.42
N LYS A 201 2.72 -10.97 -19.40
CA LYS A 201 3.46 -10.79 -20.66
C LYS A 201 2.56 -10.19 -21.74
N GLY A 202 3.08 -9.22 -22.50
CA GLY A 202 2.38 -8.60 -23.61
C GLY A 202 3.25 -7.57 -24.31
N LYS A 203 2.84 -7.16 -25.55
CA LYS A 203 3.58 -6.16 -26.33
C LYS A 203 2.87 -4.81 -26.27
N GLY A 204 3.66 -3.72 -26.27
CA GLY A 204 3.17 -2.36 -26.52
C GLY A 204 2.66 -1.58 -25.31
N PHE A 205 2.17 -2.23 -24.26
CA PHE A 205 1.62 -1.54 -23.08
C PHE A 205 2.57 -1.48 -21.88
N ARG A 206 3.66 -2.25 -21.87
CA ARG A 206 4.55 -2.37 -20.69
C ARG A 206 5.15 -1.04 -20.21
N LYS A 207 5.41 -0.11 -21.12
CA LYS A 207 5.95 1.21 -20.77
C LYS A 207 4.95 2.10 -19.99
N GLY A 208 3.67 1.80 -20.07
CA GLY A 208 2.61 2.49 -19.33
C GLY A 208 2.34 1.92 -17.94
N PHE A 209 3.19 1.02 -17.43
CA PHE A 209 3.07 0.52 -16.06
C PHE A 209 3.41 1.61 -15.05
N ILE A 210 2.55 1.74 -14.04
CA ILE A 210 2.83 2.52 -12.84
C ILE A 210 2.51 1.70 -11.59
N SER A 211 3.33 1.84 -10.55
CA SER A 211 3.04 1.27 -9.24
C SER A 211 1.79 1.89 -8.63
N LEU A 212 1.06 1.13 -7.83
CA LEU A 212 -0.07 1.65 -7.03
C LEU A 212 0.34 2.84 -6.15
N ASN A 213 1.59 2.86 -5.67
CA ASN A 213 2.13 3.93 -4.84
C ASN A 213 2.76 5.09 -5.64
N GLU A 214 2.69 5.09 -6.98
CA GLU A 214 3.22 6.15 -7.83
C GLU A 214 2.49 7.48 -7.56
N LYS A 215 3.24 8.58 -7.57
CA LYS A 215 2.69 9.92 -7.32
C LYS A 215 2.62 10.79 -8.58
N ALA A 216 3.31 10.38 -9.65
CA ALA A 216 3.35 11.14 -10.89
C ALA A 216 1.97 11.13 -11.59
N SER A 217 1.77 12.12 -12.44
CA SER A 217 0.59 12.26 -13.28
C SER A 217 0.95 11.99 -14.73
N TYR A 218 0.02 11.42 -15.46
CA TYR A 218 0.22 10.96 -16.83
C TYR A 218 -0.89 11.48 -17.73
N ASN A 219 -0.57 11.75 -18.98
CA ASN A 219 -1.54 12.20 -19.97
C ASN A 219 -2.15 11.01 -20.75
N ALA A 220 -2.36 9.89 -20.05
CA ALA A 220 -2.93 8.68 -20.62
C ALA A 220 -4.46 8.70 -20.56
N ILE A 221 -5.10 8.25 -21.63
CA ILE A 221 -6.57 8.19 -21.75
C ILE A 221 -7.10 6.75 -21.73
N TYR A 222 -6.25 5.75 -21.94
CA TYR A 222 -6.62 4.34 -21.89
C TYR A 222 -5.97 3.68 -20.67
N LEU A 223 -6.78 3.20 -19.75
CA LEU A 223 -6.36 2.68 -18.47
C LEU A 223 -6.68 1.20 -18.31
N ALA A 224 -5.81 0.45 -17.63
CA ALA A 224 -6.11 -0.91 -17.20
C ALA A 224 -5.73 -1.10 -15.72
N PHE A 225 -6.73 -1.40 -14.89
CA PHE A 225 -6.56 -1.70 -13.47
C PHE A 225 -6.62 -3.23 -13.28
N VAL A 226 -5.45 -3.87 -13.18
CA VAL A 226 -5.27 -5.32 -13.33
C VAL A 226 -4.91 -5.97 -11.99
N CYS A 227 -5.57 -5.58 -10.94
CA CYS A 227 -5.47 -6.21 -9.63
C CYS A 227 -6.82 -6.21 -8.91
N ASN A 228 -6.92 -7.05 -7.91
CA ASN A 228 -8.06 -7.11 -7.01
C ASN A 228 -7.53 -6.93 -5.58
N LEU A 229 -7.67 -5.73 -5.06
CA LEU A 229 -7.05 -5.33 -3.83
C LEU A 229 -7.83 -5.84 -2.62
N PHE A 230 -7.11 -6.53 -1.75
CA PHE A 230 -7.56 -6.92 -0.42
C PHE A 230 -6.60 -6.33 0.61
N TYR A 231 -7.14 -5.79 1.67
CA TYR A 231 -6.33 -5.38 2.80
C TYR A 231 -6.02 -6.61 3.66
N SER A 232 -4.73 -6.91 3.83
CA SER A 232 -4.31 -8.00 4.71
C SER A 232 -4.28 -7.48 6.14
N SER A 233 -5.42 -7.44 6.78
CA SER A 233 -5.54 -7.21 8.21
C SER A 233 -6.01 -8.50 8.87
N GLY A 234 -5.59 -8.75 10.12
CA GLY A 234 -6.15 -9.83 10.93
C GLY A 234 -7.68 -9.69 11.07
N GLU A 235 -8.34 -10.75 11.50
CA GLU A 235 -9.81 -10.87 11.56
C GLU A 235 -10.55 -9.72 12.27
N ASP A 236 -9.86 -8.91 13.07
CA ASP A 236 -10.41 -7.77 13.84
C ASP A 236 -10.10 -6.37 13.26
N SER A 237 -9.75 -6.26 11.98
CA SER A 237 -9.46 -4.93 11.42
C SER A 237 -10.75 -4.15 11.15
N PRO A 238 -10.90 -2.94 11.70
CA PRO A 238 -12.02 -2.05 11.43
C PRO A 238 -11.93 -1.38 10.04
N ILE A 239 -11.03 -1.82 9.16
CA ILE A 239 -10.82 -1.20 7.84
C ILE A 239 -11.88 -1.72 6.89
N ASP A 240 -12.61 -0.81 6.29
CA ASP A 240 -13.48 -1.07 5.16
C ASP A 240 -12.62 -1.49 3.95
N GLU A 241 -12.57 -2.80 3.70
CA GLU A 241 -11.80 -3.43 2.63
C GLU A 241 -12.19 -2.93 1.25
N ASP A 242 -13.49 -2.71 1.05
CA ASP A 242 -14.04 -2.23 -0.20
C ASP A 242 -13.76 -0.74 -0.40
N GLY A 243 -13.86 0.05 0.67
CA GLY A 243 -13.47 1.46 0.68
C GLY A 243 -11.98 1.65 0.39
N PHE A 244 -11.11 0.83 1.00
CA PHE A 244 -9.67 0.85 0.71
C PHE A 244 -9.40 0.53 -0.77
N ALA A 245 -9.95 -0.57 -1.27
CA ALA A 245 -9.74 -1.02 -2.64
C ALA A 245 -10.23 0.01 -3.67
N LEU A 246 -11.39 0.62 -3.40
CA LEU A 246 -11.95 1.69 -4.21
C LEU A 246 -11.06 2.92 -4.21
N SER A 247 -10.58 3.35 -3.04
CA SER A 247 -9.71 4.52 -2.89
C SER A 247 -8.44 4.41 -3.74
N GLU A 248 -7.74 3.27 -3.67
CA GLU A 248 -6.55 3.00 -4.48
C GLU A 248 -6.85 3.08 -5.99
N MET A 249 -8.00 2.55 -6.40
CA MET A 249 -8.42 2.61 -7.80
C MET A 249 -8.76 4.05 -8.25
N LEU A 250 -9.43 4.82 -7.41
CA LEU A 250 -9.76 6.23 -7.71
C LEU A 250 -8.49 7.08 -7.80
N GLN A 251 -7.50 6.84 -6.94
CA GLN A 251 -6.19 7.48 -7.01
C GLN A 251 -5.46 7.13 -8.32
N PHE A 252 -5.51 5.86 -8.76
CA PHE A 252 -4.95 5.45 -10.04
C PHE A 252 -5.64 6.17 -11.20
N ILE A 253 -6.97 6.20 -11.22
CA ILE A 253 -7.77 6.91 -12.23
C ILE A 253 -7.40 8.39 -12.25
N TRP A 254 -7.25 9.02 -11.10
CA TRP A 254 -6.91 10.44 -10.98
C TRP A 254 -5.52 10.80 -11.55
N ARG A 255 -4.61 9.84 -11.65
CA ARG A 255 -3.28 10.05 -12.26
C ARG A 255 -3.31 10.16 -13.79
N SER A 256 -4.43 9.90 -14.41
CA SER A 256 -4.63 9.93 -15.87
C SER A 256 -5.01 11.32 -16.40
N ALA A 257 -5.28 11.40 -17.69
CA ALA A 257 -5.71 12.60 -18.38
C ALA A 257 -7.08 13.15 -17.92
N ILE A 258 -7.81 12.41 -17.09
CA ILE A 258 -9.07 12.89 -16.49
C ILE A 258 -8.88 14.17 -15.67
N ARG A 259 -7.71 14.38 -15.09
CA ARG A 259 -7.35 15.61 -14.37
C ARG A 259 -7.47 16.84 -15.28
N GLU A 260 -7.14 16.69 -16.55
CA GLU A 260 -7.21 17.71 -17.57
C GLU A 260 -8.61 17.80 -18.23
N GLY A 261 -9.59 17.05 -17.74
CA GLY A 261 -10.94 17.06 -18.27
C GLY A 261 -11.11 16.28 -19.58
N LYS A 262 -10.26 15.27 -19.81
CA LYS A 262 -10.37 14.40 -20.99
C LYS A 262 -11.13 13.12 -20.63
N ASP A 263 -11.87 12.60 -21.62
CA ASP A 263 -12.47 11.28 -21.53
C ASP A 263 -11.38 10.20 -21.32
N ILE A 264 -11.70 9.23 -20.47
CA ILE A 264 -10.83 8.08 -20.22
C ILE A 264 -11.61 6.77 -20.35
N TRP A 265 -10.94 5.74 -20.86
CA TRP A 265 -11.48 4.39 -20.98
C TRP A 265 -10.74 3.48 -20.00
N VAL A 266 -11.51 2.77 -19.15
CA VAL A 266 -10.93 1.99 -18.06
C VAL A 266 -11.32 0.52 -18.20
N TYR A 267 -10.33 -0.34 -18.41
CA TYR A 267 -10.46 -1.79 -18.39
C TYR A 267 -10.19 -2.31 -16.98
N ILE A 268 -11.17 -2.96 -16.40
CA ILE A 268 -11.09 -3.54 -15.04
C ILE A 268 -11.57 -4.98 -15.13
N PRO A 269 -10.67 -5.98 -15.29
CA PRO A 269 -11.09 -7.37 -15.41
C PRO A 269 -11.75 -7.93 -14.15
N SER A 270 -11.30 -7.54 -12.93
CA SER A 270 -11.94 -7.97 -11.68
C SER A 270 -13.38 -7.48 -11.58
N ILE A 271 -14.33 -8.41 -11.44
CA ILE A 271 -15.75 -8.09 -11.28
C ILE A 271 -16.00 -7.29 -9.99
N ARG A 272 -15.30 -7.64 -8.90
CA ARG A 272 -15.41 -6.91 -7.62
C ARG A 272 -14.98 -5.46 -7.79
N MET A 273 -13.78 -5.21 -8.29
CA MET A 273 -13.23 -3.86 -8.48
C MET A 273 -14.10 -3.04 -9.46
N ARG A 274 -14.56 -3.66 -10.55
CA ARG A 274 -15.44 -3.02 -11.51
C ARG A 274 -16.80 -2.62 -10.90
N ASN A 275 -17.35 -3.48 -10.04
CA ASN A 275 -18.61 -3.18 -9.35
C ASN A 275 -18.45 -2.06 -8.31
N LEU A 276 -17.34 -2.01 -7.59
CA LEU A 276 -17.03 -0.91 -6.66
C LEU A 276 -17.00 0.44 -7.39
N LEU A 277 -16.31 0.52 -8.54
CA LEU A 277 -16.29 1.75 -9.33
C LEU A 277 -17.69 2.12 -9.87
N LYS A 278 -18.44 1.16 -10.38
CA LYS A 278 -19.81 1.38 -10.86
C LYS A 278 -20.74 1.88 -9.76
N GLN A 279 -20.63 1.30 -8.58
CA GLN A 279 -21.44 1.72 -7.43
C GLN A 279 -21.09 3.14 -7.00
N TRP A 280 -19.79 3.45 -6.93
CA TRP A 280 -19.31 4.80 -6.62
C TRP A 280 -19.81 5.82 -7.64
N ILE A 281 -19.72 5.53 -8.95
CA ILE A 281 -20.24 6.39 -10.02
C ILE A 281 -21.74 6.64 -9.84
N ARG A 282 -22.54 5.60 -9.60
CA ARG A 282 -24.00 5.73 -9.41
C ARG A 282 -24.33 6.63 -8.21
N ASN A 283 -23.67 6.36 -7.07
CA ASN A 283 -23.94 7.09 -5.84
C ASN A 283 -23.63 8.60 -5.96
N ASN A 284 -22.63 8.96 -6.77
CA ASN A 284 -22.22 10.34 -6.93
C ASN A 284 -22.85 11.04 -8.15
N SER A 285 -23.43 10.28 -9.08
CA SER A 285 -24.16 10.86 -10.22
C SER A 285 -25.57 11.36 -9.84
N THR A 286 -26.18 10.81 -8.79
CA THR A 286 -27.51 11.20 -8.29
C THR A 286 -27.48 12.45 -7.42
N SER A 287 -26.35 12.74 -6.77
CA SER A 287 -26.20 13.93 -5.89
C SER A 287 -26.12 15.27 -6.65
N ASN A 288 -25.98 15.27 -7.96
CA ASN A 288 -25.90 16.49 -8.79
C ASN A 288 -27.27 16.91 -9.39
N ARG A 289 -28.39 16.37 -8.90
CA ARG A 289 -29.72 16.66 -9.40
C ARG A 289 -30.66 17.37 -8.41
N GLU A 290 -30.10 17.83 -7.26
CA GLU A 290 -30.85 18.67 -6.30
C GLU A 290 -30.36 20.13 -6.30
#